data_37fbd65f19025471665858a627bece96
#
_entry.id   37fbd65f19025471665858a627bece96
#
_cell.length_a   1.000
_cell.length_b   1.000
_cell.length_c   1.000
_cell.angle_alpha   90.00
_cell.angle_beta   90.00
_cell.angle_gamma   90.00
#
_symmetry.space_group_name_H-M   'P 1'
#
loop_
_entity.id
_entity.type
_entity.pdbx_description
1 polymer ?
#
loop_
_entity_poly.entity_id
_entity_poly.type
_entity_poly.pdbx_seq_one_letter_code
_entity_poly.pdbx_strand_id
1 'polypeptide(L)'
;MLLQYSLHEPRRGHEDIKAFMADFREAFPDLKFWGAADLIAEGDYVVGRWEGGGTHTGPAFADFLVRSLPAATGRKIHFTGTTVLRIENGKIAEEIGLDDGVTALQQLGLIRTV
;
A
#
# COMPACT_ATOMS: atom_id res chain seq x y z
N MET A 1 7.45 -14.04 5.41
CA MET A 1 7.49 -12.63 4.96
C MET A 1 6.56 -11.75 5.77
N LEU A 2 6.97 -10.54 6.02
CA LEU A 2 6.16 -9.51 6.68
C LEU A 2 5.91 -8.35 5.71
N LEU A 3 4.67 -7.89 5.61
CA LEU A 3 4.29 -6.67 4.90
C LEU A 3 3.66 -5.71 5.91
N GLN A 4 4.24 -4.52 6.08
CA GLN A 4 3.78 -3.54 7.05
C GLN A 4 3.78 -2.13 6.49
N TYR A 5 2.63 -1.49 6.49
CA TYR A 5 2.41 -0.11 6.08
C TYR A 5 1.43 0.57 7.04
N SER A 6 1.28 1.90 6.92
CA SER A 6 0.46 2.66 7.87
C SER A 6 -1.05 2.56 7.63
N LEU A 7 -1.48 2.21 6.42
CA LEU A 7 -2.90 2.21 6.05
C LEU A 7 -3.69 0.98 6.50
N HIS A 8 -3.00 -0.11 6.82
CA HIS A 8 -3.65 -1.37 7.16
C HIS A 8 -2.86 -2.14 8.21
N GLU A 9 -3.48 -3.16 8.81
CA GLU A 9 -2.80 -4.04 9.74
C GLU A 9 -1.65 -4.79 9.04
N PRO A 10 -0.56 -5.11 9.75
CA PRO A 10 0.52 -5.92 9.21
C PRO A 10 0.01 -7.27 8.69
N ARG A 11 0.59 -7.73 7.57
CA ARG A 11 0.29 -9.03 6.98
C ARG A 11 1.52 -9.92 7.08
N ARG A 12 1.31 -11.19 7.39
CA ARG A 12 2.39 -12.16 7.55
C ARG A 12 2.13 -13.39 6.72
N GLY A 13 3.19 -13.85 6.02
CA GLY A 13 3.15 -15.02 5.17
C GLY A 13 2.57 -14.73 3.79
N HIS A 14 2.97 -15.58 2.83
CA HIS A 14 2.63 -15.35 1.41
C HIS A 14 1.13 -15.39 1.15
N GLU A 15 0.40 -16.28 1.78
CA GLU A 15 -1.05 -16.42 1.54
C GLU A 15 -1.81 -15.18 2.02
N ASP A 16 -1.51 -14.70 3.21
CA ASP A 16 -2.14 -13.49 3.76
C ASP A 16 -1.82 -12.25 2.92
N ILE A 17 -0.56 -12.12 2.52
CA ILE A 17 -0.10 -10.98 1.70
C ILE A 17 -0.78 -11.02 0.32
N LYS A 18 -0.85 -12.19 -0.31
CA LYS A 18 -1.52 -12.34 -1.62
C LYS A 18 -3.00 -12.00 -1.53
N ALA A 19 -3.67 -12.44 -0.49
CA ALA A 19 -5.09 -12.16 -0.27
C ALA A 19 -5.34 -10.65 -0.14
N PHE A 20 -4.52 -9.97 0.66
CA PHE A 20 -4.60 -8.53 0.80
C PHE A 20 -4.36 -7.80 -0.52
N MET A 21 -3.32 -8.19 -1.26
CA MET A 21 -3.01 -7.57 -2.56
C MET A 21 -4.12 -7.78 -3.57
N ALA A 22 -4.72 -8.97 -3.59
CA ALA A 22 -5.84 -9.27 -4.48
C ALA A 22 -7.06 -8.41 -4.15
N ASP A 23 -7.41 -8.27 -2.88
CA ASP A 23 -8.54 -7.46 -2.44
C ASP A 23 -8.32 -5.98 -2.77
N PHE A 24 -7.12 -5.47 -2.55
CA PHE A 24 -6.77 -4.09 -2.86
C PHE A 24 -6.89 -3.84 -4.37
N ARG A 25 -6.36 -4.73 -5.19
CA ARG A 25 -6.40 -4.60 -6.65
C ARG A 25 -7.80 -4.80 -7.21
N GLU A 26 -8.64 -5.59 -6.56
CA GLU A 26 -10.04 -5.73 -6.94
C GLU A 26 -10.82 -4.44 -6.66
N ALA A 27 -10.58 -3.80 -5.52
CA ALA A 27 -11.20 -2.53 -5.18
C ALA A 27 -10.71 -1.38 -6.08
N PHE A 28 -9.42 -1.40 -6.43
CA PHE A 28 -8.78 -0.40 -7.29
C PHE A 28 -8.17 -1.10 -8.51
N PRO A 29 -8.98 -1.43 -9.55
CA PRO A 29 -8.51 -2.24 -10.68
C PRO A 29 -7.37 -1.64 -11.48
N ASP A 30 -7.24 -0.31 -11.50
CA ASP A 30 -6.18 0.42 -12.18
C ASP A 30 -4.98 0.74 -11.27
N LEU A 31 -4.88 0.08 -10.11
CA LEU A 31 -3.83 0.32 -9.15
C LEU A 31 -2.44 0.16 -9.77
N LYS A 32 -1.60 1.18 -9.58
CA LYS A 32 -0.21 1.22 -10.06
C LYS A 32 0.70 1.77 -8.98
N PHE A 33 1.92 1.24 -8.94
CA PHE A 33 3.02 1.81 -8.16
C PHE A 33 4.25 1.90 -9.05
N TRP A 34 5.03 2.97 -8.88
CA TRP A 34 6.29 3.15 -9.64
C TRP A 34 7.34 3.80 -8.77
N GLY A 35 8.61 3.56 -9.11
CA GLY A 35 9.73 4.17 -8.41
C GLY A 35 9.83 5.66 -8.73
N ALA A 36 10.01 6.48 -7.68
CA ALA A 36 10.14 7.92 -7.80
C ALA A 36 11.60 8.38 -7.79
N ALA A 37 12.53 7.49 -7.44
CA ALA A 37 13.97 7.76 -7.37
C ALA A 37 14.74 6.44 -7.51
N ASP A 38 16.07 6.54 -7.66
CA ASP A 38 16.93 5.37 -7.68
C ASP A 38 16.88 4.62 -6.35
N LEU A 39 16.98 3.30 -6.41
CA LEU A 39 17.05 2.47 -5.23
C LEU A 39 18.38 2.65 -4.52
N ILE A 40 18.35 2.55 -3.21
CA ILE A 40 19.54 2.59 -2.35
C ILE A 40 19.66 1.23 -1.68
N ALA A 41 20.83 0.62 -1.80
CA ALA A 41 21.08 -0.71 -1.22
C ALA A 41 22.33 -0.68 -0.36
N GLU A 42 22.23 -1.29 0.82
CA GLU A 42 23.36 -1.50 1.71
C GLU A 42 23.13 -2.78 2.53
N GLY A 43 24.11 -3.68 2.55
CA GLY A 43 23.98 -4.97 3.21
C GLY A 43 22.79 -5.75 2.65
N ASP A 44 21.93 -6.22 3.54
CA ASP A 44 20.74 -6.98 3.16
C ASP A 44 19.51 -6.09 2.92
N TYR A 45 19.68 -4.76 2.90
CA TYR A 45 18.58 -3.82 2.81
C TYR A 45 18.55 -3.08 1.49
N VAL A 46 17.33 -2.87 0.98
CA VAL A 46 17.08 -2.01 -0.18
C VAL A 46 16.01 -1.01 0.20
N VAL A 47 16.26 0.27 -0.08
CA VAL A 47 15.32 1.35 0.19
C VAL A 47 14.86 1.95 -1.12
N GLY A 48 13.56 2.11 -1.27
CA GLY A 48 12.96 2.71 -2.45
C GLY A 48 11.91 3.75 -2.11
N ARG A 49 11.95 4.86 -2.83
CA ARG A 49 10.87 5.86 -2.82
C ARG A 49 9.95 5.57 -4.00
N TRP A 50 8.66 5.71 -3.78
CA TRP A 50 7.66 5.37 -4.79
C TRP A 50 6.47 6.31 -4.76
N GLU A 51 5.71 6.27 -5.82
CA GLU A 51 4.39 6.87 -5.94
C GLU A 51 3.42 5.82 -6.38
N GLY A 52 2.17 5.99 -6.07
CA GLY A 52 1.14 5.06 -6.48
C GLY A 52 -0.25 5.64 -6.39
N GLY A 53 -1.19 4.93 -6.98
CA GLY A 53 -2.58 5.32 -6.94
C GLY A 53 -3.47 4.46 -7.80
N GLY A 54 -4.74 4.82 -7.79
CA GLY A 54 -5.77 4.14 -8.55
C GLY A 54 -7.13 4.76 -8.29
N THR A 55 -8.15 4.18 -8.93
CA THR A 55 -9.53 4.62 -8.81
C THR A 55 -10.38 3.51 -8.20
N HIS A 56 -11.15 3.86 -7.18
CA HIS A 56 -12.04 2.91 -6.51
C HIS A 56 -13.31 2.69 -7.33
N THR A 57 -13.25 1.77 -8.26
CA THR A 57 -14.39 1.37 -9.08
C THR A 57 -14.88 -0.04 -8.78
N GLY A 58 -14.20 -0.76 -7.93
CA GLY A 58 -14.52 -2.13 -7.54
C GLY A 58 -15.34 -2.24 -6.27
N PRO A 59 -15.32 -3.42 -5.63
CA PRO A 59 -16.12 -3.69 -4.44
C PRO A 59 -15.76 -2.82 -3.24
N ALA A 60 -16.58 -2.90 -2.20
CA ALA A 60 -16.28 -2.31 -0.90
C ALA A 60 -14.94 -2.84 -0.37
N PHE A 61 -14.18 -1.98 0.31
CA PHE A 61 -12.87 -2.32 0.85
C PHE A 61 -12.83 -2.01 2.34
N ALA A 62 -12.52 -3.00 3.15
CA ALA A 62 -12.62 -2.93 4.61
C ALA A 62 -11.26 -2.96 5.33
N ASP A 63 -10.15 -3.04 4.61
CA ASP A 63 -8.82 -3.24 5.21
C ASP A 63 -8.11 -1.96 5.69
N PHE A 64 -8.72 -0.79 5.52
CA PHE A 64 -8.16 0.43 6.09
C PHE A 64 -8.39 0.48 7.60
N LEU A 65 -7.38 0.97 8.35
CA LEU A 65 -7.46 1.03 9.81
C LEU A 65 -8.55 1.96 10.35
N VAL A 66 -8.96 2.96 9.58
CA VAL A 66 -9.86 4.02 10.05
C VAL A 66 -11.31 3.70 9.75
N ARG A 67 -11.59 3.31 8.51
CA ARG A 67 -12.95 3.05 8.01
C ARG A 67 -12.94 2.13 6.81
N SER A 68 -14.11 1.58 6.51
CA SER A 68 -14.38 0.86 5.27
C SER A 68 -14.89 1.79 4.18
N LEU A 69 -14.55 1.49 2.92
CA LEU A 69 -15.11 2.14 1.75
C LEU A 69 -16.35 1.37 1.29
N PRO A 70 -17.48 2.05 0.99
CA PRO A 70 -18.57 1.40 0.26
C PRO A 70 -18.13 1.07 -1.16
N ALA A 71 -18.93 0.27 -1.87
CA ALA A 71 -18.58 -0.17 -3.22
C ALA A 71 -18.57 1.02 -4.21
N ALA A 72 -17.63 0.96 -5.16
CA ALA A 72 -17.58 1.79 -6.37
C ALA A 72 -17.76 3.30 -6.10
N THR A 73 -16.94 3.86 -5.18
CA THR A 73 -17.03 5.29 -4.87
C THR A 73 -16.60 6.19 -6.01
N GLY A 74 -15.81 5.67 -6.97
CA GLY A 74 -15.24 6.45 -8.06
C GLY A 74 -14.13 7.40 -7.64
N ARG A 75 -13.73 7.39 -6.37
CA ARG A 75 -12.69 8.27 -5.84
C ARG A 75 -11.31 7.79 -6.28
N LYS A 76 -10.43 8.76 -6.54
CA LYS A 76 -9.05 8.50 -6.94
C LYS A 76 -8.10 8.76 -5.80
N ILE A 77 -7.08 7.92 -5.68
CA ILE A 77 -5.95 8.14 -4.78
C ILE A 77 -4.67 8.31 -5.59
N HIS A 78 -3.81 9.18 -5.10
CA HIS A 78 -2.43 9.31 -5.54
C HIS A 78 -1.62 9.70 -4.31
N PHE A 79 -0.69 8.84 -3.92
CA PHE A 79 0.09 9.05 -2.71
C PHE A 79 1.50 8.49 -2.89
N THR A 80 2.36 8.83 -1.95
CA THR A 80 3.79 8.50 -2.00
C THR A 80 4.19 7.70 -0.79
N GLY A 81 5.35 7.09 -0.87
CA GLY A 81 5.91 6.38 0.26
C GLY A 81 7.38 6.04 0.08
N THR A 82 7.93 5.51 1.15
CA THR A 82 9.29 4.97 1.19
C THR A 82 9.22 3.59 1.82
N THR A 83 9.85 2.62 1.18
CA THR A 83 9.83 1.23 1.62
C THR A 83 11.25 0.77 1.90
N VAL A 84 11.41 0.03 2.99
CA VAL A 84 12.65 -0.68 3.32
C VAL A 84 12.37 -2.16 3.13
N LEU A 85 13.14 -2.79 2.24
CA LEU A 85 13.10 -4.22 2.00
C LEU A 85 14.28 -4.88 2.70
N ARG A 86 14.03 -5.96 3.43
CA ARG A 86 15.10 -6.83 3.91
C ARG A 86 15.15 -8.08 3.07
N ILE A 87 16.32 -8.35 2.52
CA ILE A 87 16.55 -9.49 1.61
C ILE A 87 17.21 -10.61 2.40
N GLU A 88 16.71 -11.82 2.22
CA GLU A 88 17.25 -13.04 2.84
C GLU A 88 17.18 -14.19 1.84
N ASN A 89 18.33 -14.79 1.57
CA ASN A 89 18.44 -15.89 0.60
C ASN A 89 17.87 -15.52 -0.79
N GLY A 90 18.14 -14.30 -1.25
CA GLY A 90 17.69 -13.81 -2.54
C GLY A 90 16.19 -13.49 -2.62
N LYS A 91 15.50 -13.46 -1.49
CA LYS A 91 14.06 -13.19 -1.42
C LYS A 91 13.77 -12.06 -0.44
N ILE A 92 12.65 -11.38 -0.66
CA ILE A 92 12.17 -10.35 0.27
C ILE A 92 11.61 -11.04 1.51
N ALA A 93 12.26 -10.82 2.66
CA ALA A 93 11.81 -11.34 3.95
C ALA A 93 10.88 -10.36 4.66
N GLU A 94 11.13 -9.06 4.51
CA GLU A 94 10.29 -8.00 5.09
C GLU A 94 10.14 -6.86 4.08
N GLU A 95 8.94 -6.32 4.04
CA GLU A 95 8.62 -5.08 3.34
C GLU A 95 7.95 -4.15 4.35
N ILE A 96 8.69 -3.15 4.81
CA ILE A 96 8.20 -2.20 5.80
C ILE A 96 8.26 -0.81 5.18
N GLY A 97 7.12 -0.15 5.11
CA GLY A 97 7.04 1.15 4.48
C GLY A 97 6.32 2.18 5.33
N LEU A 98 6.65 3.42 5.07
CA LEU A 98 5.93 4.57 5.56
C LEU A 98 5.36 5.29 4.34
N ASP A 99 4.05 5.30 4.24
CA ASP A 99 3.33 5.94 3.16
C ASP A 99 2.63 7.22 3.65
N ASP A 100 2.23 8.05 2.70
CA ASP A 100 1.41 9.22 2.99
C ASP A 100 -0.07 8.80 3.05
N GLY A 101 -0.39 8.00 4.06
CA GLY A 101 -1.71 7.45 4.26
C GLY A 101 -2.78 8.52 4.54
N VAL A 102 -2.39 9.61 5.18
CA VAL A 102 -3.30 10.73 5.45
C VAL A 102 -3.82 11.30 4.14
N THR A 103 -2.95 11.54 3.17
CA THR A 103 -3.37 12.04 1.85
C THR A 103 -4.31 11.06 1.16
N ALA A 104 -3.97 9.77 1.16
CA ALA A 104 -4.83 8.75 0.56
C ALA A 104 -6.22 8.70 1.22
N LEU A 105 -6.26 8.69 2.54
CA LEU A 105 -7.52 8.65 3.28
C LEU A 105 -8.38 9.91 3.07
N GLN A 106 -7.75 11.08 2.95
CA GLN A 106 -8.44 12.33 2.61
C GLN A 106 -9.05 12.26 1.20
N GLN A 107 -8.28 11.79 0.24
CA GLN A 107 -8.75 11.63 -1.15
C GLN A 107 -9.92 10.67 -1.26
N LEU A 108 -9.95 9.63 -0.43
CA LEU A 108 -11.06 8.69 -0.37
C LEU A 108 -12.26 9.22 0.43
N GLY A 109 -12.12 10.35 1.09
CA GLY A 109 -13.18 10.93 1.91
C GLY A 109 -13.39 10.20 3.24
N LEU A 110 -12.42 9.39 3.69
CA LEU A 110 -12.52 8.65 4.93
C LEU A 110 -12.10 9.47 6.15
N ILE A 111 -11.29 10.49 5.94
CA ILE A 111 -10.90 11.48 6.95
C ILE A 111 -10.95 12.86 6.34
N ARG A 112 -10.98 13.88 7.17
CA ARG A 112 -10.96 15.28 6.75
C ARG A 112 -10.14 16.12 7.73
N THR A 113 -9.66 17.27 7.26
CA THR A 113 -9.05 18.26 8.15
C THR A 113 -10.12 18.89 9.03
N VAL A 114 -9.73 19.18 10.25
CA VAL A 114 -10.60 19.83 11.24
C VAL A 114 -10.53 21.34 11.09
#